data_bba126691bc87a95d6d5462ad6d07058
#
_entry.id   bba126691bc87a95d6d5462ad6d07058
#
_cell.length_a   1.000
_cell.length_b   1.000
_cell.length_c   1.000
_cell.angle_alpha   90.00
_cell.angle_beta   90.00
_cell.angle_gamma   90.00
#
_symmetry.space_group_name_H-M   'P 1'
#
loop_
_entity.id
_entity.type
_entity.pdbx_description
1 polymer ?
#
loop_
_entity_poly.entity_id
_entity_poly.type
_entity_poly.pdbx_seq_one_letter_code
_entity_poly.pdbx_strand_id
1 'polypeptide(L)'
;MTGSMSPMSVPTYLLVDGENIDATLGMSVLGRRPEPEERPRWDRVLAYCDELSSADAAEGEGDEARALFFLNATSGHMPMSFIQALLAMDYRPVPLAGSGSNDEKVVDIGIQRTLEALAERVEAGQDAHVLLGSHDGDYIPHIERL
;
A
#
# COMPACT_ATOMS: atom_id res chain seq x y z
N MET A 1 -36.33 -1.80 -9.15
CA MET A 1 -35.71 -2.02 -8.80
C MET A 1 -35.11 -2.09 -8.34
N THR A 2 -34.99 -2.04 -8.41
CA THR A 2 -34.41 -2.20 -8.06
C THR A 2 -33.71 -2.37 -7.09
N GLY A 3 -33.82 -2.19 -6.47
CA GLY A 3 -33.24 -2.31 -5.20
C GLY A 3 -32.48 -3.53 -4.87
N SER A 4 -32.45 -4.33 -5.74
CA SER A 4 -31.75 -5.59 -5.62
C SER A 4 -30.24 -5.43 -5.73
N MET A 5 -29.76 -4.22 -5.48
CA MET A 5 -28.33 -4.05 -5.45
C MET A 5 -27.76 -4.76 -4.26
N SER A 6 -27.13 -5.92 -4.51
CA SER A 6 -26.23 -6.50 -3.53
C SER A 6 -25.28 -5.41 -3.07
N PRO A 7 -25.00 -5.28 -1.77
CA PRO A 7 -23.97 -4.35 -1.36
C PRO A 7 -22.69 -4.70 -2.10
N MET A 8 -22.25 -3.79 -2.95
CA MET A 8 -20.97 -3.96 -3.62
C MET A 8 -19.89 -3.99 -2.56
N SER A 9 -19.00 -4.95 -2.65
CA SER A 9 -17.86 -4.99 -1.75
C SER A 9 -17.07 -3.69 -1.88
N VAL A 10 -16.69 -3.11 -0.76
CA VAL A 10 -15.87 -1.91 -0.74
C VAL A 10 -14.43 -2.35 -0.96
N PRO A 11 -13.77 -1.90 -2.03
CA PRO A 11 -12.40 -2.33 -2.28
C PRO A 11 -11.45 -1.82 -1.20
N THR A 12 -10.48 -2.64 -0.84
CA THR A 12 -9.45 -2.29 0.12
C THR A 12 -8.13 -2.10 -0.62
N TYR A 13 -7.47 -0.98 -0.36
CA TYR A 13 -6.17 -0.66 -0.91
C TYR A 13 -5.15 -0.63 0.22
N LEU A 14 -4.08 -1.40 0.07
CA LEU A 14 -2.95 -1.36 0.99
C LEU A 14 -1.79 -0.69 0.27
N LEU A 15 -1.34 0.43 0.80
CA LEU A 15 -0.22 1.18 0.25
C LEU A 15 0.94 1.08 1.22
N VAL A 16 2.06 0.53 0.79
CA VAL A 16 3.23 0.37 1.64
C VAL A 16 4.36 1.27 1.14
N ASP A 17 4.84 2.13 2.04
CA ASP A 17 5.99 2.98 1.80
C ASP A 17 7.26 2.16 2.05
N GLY A 18 7.82 1.59 0.99
CA GLY A 18 8.96 0.69 1.09
C GLY A 18 10.23 1.34 1.61
N GLU A 19 10.36 2.66 1.54
CA GLU A 19 11.51 3.36 2.12
C GLU A 19 11.33 3.63 3.61
N ASN A 20 10.09 3.74 4.06
CA ASN A 20 9.78 4.27 5.38
C ASN A 20 9.49 3.18 6.41
N ILE A 21 8.81 2.12 6.04
CA ILE A 21 8.29 1.17 7.03
C ILE A 21 8.88 -0.23 6.96
N ASP A 22 9.57 -0.60 5.92
CA ASP A 22 10.17 -1.93 5.83
C ASP A 22 11.51 -1.98 6.58
N ALA A 23 12.63 -1.79 5.88
CA ALA A 23 13.96 -1.85 6.50
C ALA A 23 14.22 -0.69 7.46
N THR A 24 13.71 0.50 7.14
CA THR A 24 13.94 1.69 7.97
C THR A 24 13.27 1.58 9.33
N LEU A 25 12.07 1.04 9.39
CA LEU A 25 11.41 0.80 10.68
C LEU A 25 12.20 -0.20 11.52
N GLY A 26 12.71 -1.26 10.89
CA GLY A 26 13.57 -2.22 11.58
C GLY A 26 14.80 -1.57 12.17
N MET A 27 15.44 -0.65 11.44
CA MET A 27 16.58 0.11 11.94
C MET A 27 16.22 0.92 13.19
N SER A 28 15.06 1.56 13.19
CA SER A 28 14.60 2.37 14.32
C SER A 28 14.30 1.55 15.55
N VAL A 29 13.69 0.38 15.38
CA VAL A 29 13.26 -0.48 16.48
C VAL A 29 14.40 -1.32 17.01
N LEU A 30 15.22 -1.90 16.14
CA LEU A 30 16.27 -2.84 16.50
C LEU A 30 17.62 -2.18 16.72
N GLY A 31 17.81 -0.95 16.25
CA GLY A 31 19.08 -0.26 16.27
C GLY A 31 20.10 -0.82 15.27
N ARG A 32 19.66 -1.69 14.36
CA ARG A 32 20.46 -2.28 13.31
C ARG A 32 19.56 -2.68 12.14
N ARG A 33 20.17 -2.99 11.01
CA ARG A 33 19.41 -3.46 9.85
C ARG A 33 18.75 -4.80 10.19
N PRO A 34 17.44 -4.96 9.92
CA PRO A 34 16.74 -6.21 10.23
C PRO A 34 17.19 -7.34 9.32
N GLU A 35 17.29 -8.54 9.88
CA GLU A 35 17.45 -9.75 9.11
C GLU A 35 16.13 -10.05 8.39
N PRO A 36 16.12 -10.87 7.32
CA PRO A 36 14.88 -11.15 6.60
C PRO A 36 13.72 -11.62 7.48
N GLU A 37 14.01 -12.45 8.50
CA GLU A 37 12.98 -12.94 9.42
C GLU A 37 12.50 -11.91 10.42
N GLU A 38 13.19 -10.79 10.53
CA GLU A 38 12.84 -9.70 11.45
C GLU A 38 12.04 -8.59 10.77
N ARG A 39 11.84 -8.68 9.46
CA ARG A 39 11.06 -7.71 8.71
C ARG A 39 9.56 -7.92 8.96
N PRO A 40 8.73 -6.88 8.72
CA PRO A 40 7.29 -7.04 8.86
C PRO A 40 6.77 -8.20 8.03
N ARG A 41 5.78 -8.89 8.58
CA ARG A 41 5.12 -10.01 7.90
C ARG A 41 4.08 -9.46 6.93
N TRP A 42 4.54 -9.02 5.77
CA TRP A 42 3.69 -8.43 4.75
C TRP A 42 2.61 -9.39 4.26
N ASP A 43 2.87 -10.69 4.27
CA ASP A 43 1.89 -11.71 3.94
C ASP A 43 0.70 -11.68 4.91
N ARG A 44 0.95 -11.47 6.19
CA ARG A 44 -0.11 -11.38 7.20
C ARG A 44 -0.86 -10.06 7.13
N VAL A 45 -0.16 -8.98 6.81
CA VAL A 45 -0.80 -7.67 6.63
C VAL A 45 -1.78 -7.73 5.47
N LEU A 46 -1.37 -8.34 4.36
CA LEU A 46 -2.25 -8.49 3.20
C LEU A 46 -3.45 -9.40 3.51
N ALA A 47 -3.24 -10.49 4.24
CA ALA A 47 -4.32 -11.37 4.65
C ALA A 47 -5.37 -10.62 5.47
N TYR A 48 -4.94 -9.74 6.37
CA TYR A 48 -5.84 -8.90 7.14
C TYR A 48 -6.64 -7.96 6.23
N CYS A 49 -5.99 -7.37 5.22
CA CYS A 49 -6.65 -6.49 4.26
C CYS A 49 -7.67 -7.26 3.42
N ASP A 50 -7.39 -8.51 3.06
CA ASP A 50 -8.32 -9.36 2.35
C ASP A 50 -9.58 -9.64 3.19
N GLU A 51 -9.39 -9.85 4.49
CA GLU A 51 -10.51 -10.01 5.41
C GLU A 51 -11.37 -8.74 5.48
N LEU A 52 -10.75 -7.56 5.54
CA LEU A 52 -11.48 -6.30 5.52
C LEU A 52 -12.26 -6.12 4.22
N SER A 53 -11.64 -6.46 3.09
CA SER A 53 -12.28 -6.35 1.78
C SER A 53 -13.49 -7.26 1.66
N SER A 54 -13.49 -8.37 2.34
CA SER A 54 -14.56 -9.37 2.30
C SER A 54 -15.61 -9.17 3.38
N ALA A 55 -15.37 -8.35 4.40
CA ALA A 55 -16.21 -8.26 5.58
C ALA A 55 -17.64 -7.77 5.27
N ASP A 56 -17.77 -6.87 4.32
CA ASP A 56 -19.05 -6.26 3.94
C ASP A 56 -19.66 -6.92 2.69
N ALA A 57 -19.03 -7.98 2.18
CA ALA A 57 -19.49 -8.65 0.98
C ALA A 57 -20.33 -9.88 1.33
N ALA A 58 -21.25 -10.24 0.46
CA ALA A 58 -21.95 -11.51 0.57
C ALA A 58 -20.93 -12.65 0.40
N GLU A 59 -21.23 -13.80 0.99
CA GLU A 59 -20.35 -14.95 0.94
C GLU A 59 -19.92 -15.29 -0.49
N GLY A 60 -18.61 -15.31 -0.73
CA GLY A 60 -18.07 -15.61 -2.05
C GLY A 60 -17.93 -14.42 -2.98
N GLU A 61 -18.34 -13.22 -2.59
CA GLU A 61 -18.31 -12.03 -3.44
C GLU A 61 -17.25 -11.01 -3.04
N GLY A 62 -16.44 -11.30 -2.03
CA GLY A 62 -15.40 -10.37 -1.58
C GLY A 62 -14.27 -10.25 -2.59
N ASP A 63 -13.90 -9.01 -2.93
CA ASP A 63 -12.72 -8.75 -3.74
C ASP A 63 -11.46 -8.88 -2.87
N GLU A 64 -10.40 -9.34 -3.51
CA GLU A 64 -9.08 -9.34 -2.86
C GLU A 64 -8.61 -7.89 -2.68
N ALA A 65 -7.86 -7.64 -1.61
CA ALA A 65 -7.24 -6.34 -1.40
C ALA A 65 -6.20 -6.07 -2.49
N ARG A 66 -6.08 -4.80 -2.87
CA ARG A 66 -5.08 -4.36 -3.83
C ARG A 66 -3.90 -3.80 -3.05
N ALA A 67 -2.79 -4.52 -3.09
CA ALA A 67 -1.60 -4.17 -2.32
C ALA A 67 -0.51 -3.62 -3.23
N LEU A 68 -0.11 -2.38 -2.97
CA LEU A 68 0.93 -1.67 -3.71
C LEU A 68 2.12 -1.43 -2.79
N PHE A 69 3.28 -1.91 -3.18
CA PHE A 69 4.51 -1.74 -2.44
C PHE A 69 5.41 -0.77 -3.21
N PHE A 70 5.56 0.44 -2.71
CA PHE A 70 6.26 1.51 -3.40
C PHE A 70 7.75 1.45 -3.11
N LEU A 71 8.56 1.51 -4.15
CA LEU A 71 10.01 1.37 -4.06
C LEU A 71 10.69 2.49 -4.83
N ASN A 72 11.80 2.99 -4.29
CA ASN A 72 12.61 3.97 -4.99
C ASN A 72 13.62 3.25 -5.89
N ALA A 73 13.45 3.38 -7.19
CA ALA A 73 14.29 2.76 -8.19
C ALA A 73 15.27 3.76 -8.85
N THR A 74 15.46 4.94 -8.25
CA THR A 74 16.29 5.99 -8.82
C THR A 74 17.73 5.54 -9.05
N SER A 75 18.27 4.69 -8.18
CA SER A 75 19.65 4.19 -8.31
C SER A 75 19.82 3.21 -9.48
N GLY A 76 18.73 2.74 -10.08
CA GLY A 76 18.77 1.68 -11.09
C GLY A 76 18.96 0.29 -10.53
N HIS A 77 19.15 0.18 -9.23
CA HIS A 77 19.29 -1.11 -8.54
C HIS A 77 17.95 -1.54 -7.96
N MET A 78 17.46 -2.68 -8.43
CA MET A 78 16.26 -3.29 -7.88
C MET A 78 16.65 -4.64 -7.27
N PRO A 79 16.30 -4.88 -6.00
CA PRO A 79 16.57 -6.17 -5.38
C PRO A 79 15.59 -7.21 -5.94
N MET A 80 15.99 -7.89 -7.00
CA MET A 80 15.08 -8.79 -7.73
C MET A 80 14.55 -9.93 -6.87
N SER A 81 15.33 -10.43 -5.92
CA SER A 81 14.84 -11.46 -4.99
C SER A 81 13.69 -10.94 -4.13
N PHE A 82 13.77 -9.68 -3.71
CA PHE A 82 12.70 -9.05 -2.95
C PHE A 82 11.47 -8.79 -3.83
N ILE A 83 11.68 -8.36 -5.06
CA ILE A 83 10.59 -8.17 -6.02
C ILE A 83 9.85 -9.48 -6.26
N GLN A 84 10.59 -10.58 -6.45
CA GLN A 84 10.00 -11.90 -6.63
C GLN A 84 9.21 -12.34 -5.40
N ALA A 85 9.71 -12.04 -4.20
CA ALA A 85 8.99 -12.35 -2.97
C ALA A 85 7.69 -11.54 -2.86
N LEU A 86 7.72 -10.27 -3.24
CA LEU A 86 6.51 -9.45 -3.27
C LEU A 86 5.47 -10.01 -4.22
N LEU A 87 5.89 -10.38 -5.43
CA LEU A 87 4.97 -10.96 -6.41
C LEU A 87 4.39 -12.29 -5.93
N ALA A 88 5.19 -13.11 -5.25
CA ALA A 88 4.73 -14.37 -4.70
C ALA A 88 3.71 -14.17 -3.58
N MET A 89 3.74 -13.03 -2.90
CA MET A 89 2.79 -12.68 -1.85
C MET A 89 1.59 -11.89 -2.37
N ASP A 90 1.46 -11.74 -3.70
CA ASP A 90 0.40 -10.97 -4.35
C ASP A 90 0.46 -9.46 -4.11
N TYR A 91 1.63 -8.95 -3.78
CA TYR A 91 1.88 -7.52 -3.81
C TYR A 91 2.26 -7.07 -5.22
N ARG A 92 1.82 -5.87 -5.58
CA ARG A 92 2.27 -5.23 -6.81
C ARG A 92 3.41 -4.27 -6.47
N PRO A 93 4.65 -4.58 -6.87
CA PRO A 93 5.74 -3.62 -6.68
C PRO A 93 5.55 -2.43 -7.61
N VAL A 94 5.73 -1.22 -7.06
CA VAL A 94 5.61 0.02 -7.82
C VAL A 94 6.96 0.73 -7.74
N PRO A 95 7.88 0.43 -8.68
CA PRO A 95 9.17 1.11 -8.72
C PRO A 95 9.01 2.50 -9.30
N LEU A 96 9.55 3.48 -8.61
CA LEU A 96 9.49 4.89 -9.01
C LEU A 96 10.89 5.45 -9.06
N ALA A 97 11.18 6.22 -10.10
CA ALA A 97 12.48 6.86 -10.26
C ALA A 97 12.30 8.37 -10.31
N GLY A 98 13.09 9.06 -9.50
CA GLY A 98 13.13 10.50 -9.51
C GLY A 98 14.12 11.02 -10.53
N SER A 99 14.01 12.29 -10.86
CA SER A 99 14.95 13.02 -11.71
C SER A 99 15.36 14.30 -10.99
N GLY A 100 16.65 14.52 -10.85
CA GLY A 100 17.18 15.72 -10.25
C GLY A 100 16.96 15.78 -8.74
N SER A 101 16.43 16.90 -8.25
CA SER A 101 16.31 17.18 -6.82
C SER A 101 15.19 16.41 -6.10
N ASN A 102 14.36 15.66 -6.83
CA ASN A 102 13.22 14.96 -6.26
C ASN A 102 13.49 13.48 -5.98
N ASP A 103 14.73 13.02 -6.16
CA ASP A 103 15.08 11.61 -6.05
C ASP A 103 14.75 11.01 -4.69
N GLU A 104 14.90 11.78 -3.62
CA GLU A 104 14.66 11.32 -2.25
C GLU A 104 13.18 11.24 -1.90
N LYS A 105 12.33 11.93 -2.66
CA LYS A 105 10.90 12.04 -2.36
C LYS A 105 10.00 11.36 -3.38
N VAL A 106 10.59 10.58 -4.27
CA VAL A 106 9.83 9.99 -5.37
C VAL A 106 8.73 9.04 -4.86
N VAL A 107 9.03 8.24 -3.85
CA VAL A 107 8.04 7.32 -3.25
C VAL A 107 6.97 8.12 -2.52
N ASP A 108 7.37 9.12 -1.77
CA ASP A 108 6.46 10.01 -1.05
C ASP A 108 5.46 10.65 -2.01
N ILE A 109 5.95 11.24 -3.10
CA ILE A 109 5.10 11.85 -4.12
C ILE A 109 4.18 10.82 -4.77
N GLY A 110 4.70 9.63 -5.07
CA GLY A 110 3.90 8.57 -5.69
C GLY A 110 2.74 8.12 -4.81
N ILE A 111 2.98 7.96 -3.53
CA ILE A 111 1.92 7.60 -2.58
C ILE A 111 0.90 8.72 -2.44
N GLN A 112 1.36 9.98 -2.34
CA GLN A 112 0.46 11.13 -2.25
C GLN A 112 -0.46 11.20 -3.47
N ARG A 113 0.06 11.00 -4.67
CA ARG A 113 -0.74 11.00 -5.89
C ARG A 113 -1.76 9.86 -5.91
N THR A 114 -1.37 8.70 -5.39
CA THR A 114 -2.29 7.57 -5.28
C THR A 114 -3.42 7.87 -4.31
N LEU A 115 -3.11 8.46 -3.15
CA LEU A 115 -4.11 8.88 -2.17
C LEU A 115 -5.07 9.91 -2.76
N GLU A 116 -4.56 10.86 -3.52
CA GLU A 116 -5.38 11.87 -4.20
C GLU A 116 -6.33 11.23 -5.22
N ALA A 117 -5.84 10.28 -6.00
CA ALA A 117 -6.67 9.55 -6.96
C ALA A 117 -7.78 8.76 -6.27
N LEU A 118 -7.46 8.12 -5.14
CA LEU A 118 -8.46 7.41 -4.35
C LEU A 118 -9.48 8.36 -3.75
N ALA A 119 -9.05 9.52 -3.28
CA ALA A 119 -9.96 10.55 -2.75
C ALA A 119 -10.94 11.03 -3.83
N GLU A 120 -10.48 11.22 -5.06
CA GLU A 120 -11.36 11.58 -6.18
C GLU A 120 -12.42 10.51 -6.44
N ARG A 121 -12.06 9.23 -6.33
CA ARG A 121 -13.02 8.14 -6.49
C ARG A 121 -14.05 8.13 -5.38
N VAL A 122 -13.64 8.38 -4.15
CA VAL A 122 -14.56 8.47 -3.01
C VAL A 122 -15.52 9.64 -3.19
N GLU A 123 -15.01 10.80 -3.62
CA GLU A 123 -15.82 11.99 -3.91
C GLU A 123 -16.83 11.71 -5.03
N ALA A 124 -16.50 10.83 -5.96
CA ALA A 124 -17.39 10.41 -7.03
C ALA A 124 -18.41 9.34 -6.60
N GLY A 125 -18.44 8.97 -5.32
CA GLY A 125 -19.38 8.03 -4.76
C GLY A 125 -18.92 6.58 -4.70
N GLN A 126 -17.63 6.33 -4.95
CA GLN A 126 -17.05 4.98 -4.89
C GLN A 126 -16.26 4.82 -3.60
N ASP A 127 -16.87 4.18 -2.62
CA ASP A 127 -16.22 3.95 -1.33
C ASP A 127 -14.96 3.08 -1.46
N ALA A 128 -14.01 3.29 -0.56
CA ALA A 128 -12.81 2.49 -0.49
C ALA A 128 -12.26 2.46 0.92
N HIS A 129 -11.68 1.32 1.31
CA HIS A 129 -10.86 1.23 2.51
C HIS A 129 -9.41 1.43 2.10
N VAL A 130 -8.69 2.26 2.82
CA VAL A 130 -7.28 2.52 2.53
C VAL A 130 -6.46 2.30 3.80
N LEU A 131 -5.48 1.40 3.70
CA LEU A 131 -4.51 1.18 4.77
C LEU A 131 -3.16 1.67 4.26
N LEU A 132 -2.52 2.53 5.03
CA LEU A 132 -1.21 3.07 4.68
C LEU A 132 -0.16 2.54 5.65
N GLY A 133 0.79 1.80 5.12
CA GLY A 133 1.95 1.33 5.87
C GLY A 133 3.08 2.33 5.77
N SER A 134 3.12 3.28 6.68
CA SER A 134 4.17 4.30 6.78
C SER A 134 4.14 4.93 8.16
N HIS A 135 5.26 5.49 8.59
CA HIS A 135 5.29 6.31 9.81
C HIS A 135 5.58 7.78 9.50
N ASP A 136 5.45 8.19 8.24
CA ASP A 136 5.66 9.56 7.81
C ASP A 136 4.37 10.37 7.98
N GLY A 137 4.42 11.40 8.82
CA GLY A 137 3.28 12.28 9.07
C GLY A 137 2.87 13.15 7.90
N ASP A 138 3.69 13.26 6.86
CA ASP A 138 3.38 14.07 5.68
C ASP A 138 2.15 13.58 4.92
N TYR A 139 1.71 12.34 5.15
CA TYR A 139 0.52 11.79 4.52
C TYR A 139 -0.79 12.14 5.24
N ILE A 140 -0.73 12.67 6.44
CA ILE A 140 -1.94 12.95 7.25
C ILE A 140 -2.95 13.82 6.51
N PRO A 141 -2.58 14.94 5.88
CA PRO A 141 -3.56 15.76 5.17
C PRO A 141 -4.27 15.02 4.03
N HIS A 142 -3.56 14.10 3.37
CA HIS A 142 -4.11 13.32 2.27
C HIS A 142 -5.09 12.26 2.77
N ILE A 143 -4.82 11.68 3.94
CA ILE A 143 -5.70 10.70 4.57
C ILE A 143 -6.97 11.38 5.07
N GLU A 144 -6.86 12.56 5.65
CA GLU A 144 -8.00 13.31 6.16
C GLU A 144 -8.99 13.68 5.06
N ARG A 145 -8.51 13.84 3.83
CA ARG A 145 -9.37 14.12 2.68
C ARG A 145 -10.25 12.91 2.32
N LEU A 146 -9.79 11.70 2.62
CA LEU A 146 -10.56 10.49 2.36
C LEU A 146 -11.72 10.37 3.35
#